data_b15fa69dfbec3031744f8dae2ffc5bcc
#
_entry.id   b15fa69dfbec3031744f8dae2ffc5bcc
#
_cell.length_a   1.000
_cell.length_b   1.000
_cell.length_c   1.000
_cell.angle_alpha   90.00
_cell.angle_beta   90.00
_cell.angle_gamma   90.00
#
_symmetry.space_group_name_H-M   'P 1'
#
loop_
_entity.id
_entity.type
_entity.pdbx_description
1 polymer ?
#
loop_
_entity_poly.entity_id
_entity_poly.type
_entity_poly.pdbx_seq_one_letter_code
_entity_poly.pdbx_strand_id
1 'polypeptide(L)'
;MGLDMYLYGVKQEFHKHDYNIGGYKESTEIGYWRKANAVHAWFVECCQNGVDNCATYYVGHEDLKALRDRCEDVLLEPERAEELLPTQDGFFFGTTEYDDWYFDDIKETIEICKWALAQDFDYFEYHSSW
;
A
#
# COMPACT_ATOMS: atom_id res chain seq x y z
N MET A 1 -2.00 19.22 -5.72
CA MET A 1 -2.13 18.79 -4.33
C MET A 1 -3.21 17.74 -4.21
N GLY A 2 -3.09 16.89 -3.23
CA GLY A 2 -3.97 15.76 -3.02
C GLY A 2 -3.17 14.54 -2.60
N LEU A 3 -3.84 13.52 -2.12
CA LEU A 3 -3.19 12.29 -1.66
C LEU A 3 -2.85 11.41 -2.87
N ASP A 4 -1.58 11.31 -3.16
CA ASP A 4 -1.03 10.36 -4.12
C ASP A 4 -0.28 9.28 -3.35
N MET A 5 -0.51 8.02 -3.73
CA MET A 5 -0.01 6.86 -3.01
C MET A 5 0.72 5.94 -3.97
N TYR A 6 1.90 5.47 -3.56
CA TYR A 6 2.78 4.66 -4.41
C TYR A 6 3.21 3.41 -3.68
N LEU A 7 3.16 2.29 -4.37
CA LEU A 7 3.74 1.04 -3.90
C LEU A 7 4.86 0.63 -4.85
N TYR A 8 6.01 0.29 -4.28
CA TYR A 8 7.19 -0.15 -5.02
C TYR A 8 7.51 -1.59 -4.66
N GLY A 9 7.86 -2.38 -5.67
CA GLY A 9 8.46 -3.68 -5.47
C GLY A 9 9.98 -3.52 -5.50
N VAL A 10 10.69 -4.15 -4.58
CA VAL A 10 12.12 -3.98 -4.40
C VAL A 10 12.85 -5.30 -4.63
N LYS A 11 13.86 -5.24 -5.49
CA LYS A 11 14.85 -6.30 -5.64
C LYS A 11 16.15 -5.78 -5.07
N GLN A 12 16.78 -6.58 -4.24
CA GLN A 12 18.03 -6.20 -3.59
C GLN A 12 19.01 -7.33 -3.68
N GLU A 13 20.19 -7.07 -4.25
CA GLU A 13 21.27 -8.04 -4.36
C GLU A 13 22.51 -7.53 -3.66
N PHE A 14 23.16 -8.42 -2.94
CA PHE A 14 24.43 -8.13 -2.28
C PHE A 14 25.53 -8.94 -2.98
N HIS A 15 26.59 -8.25 -3.40
CA HIS A 15 27.76 -8.87 -3.98
C HIS A 15 28.92 -8.73 -3.00
N LYS A 16 29.61 -9.83 -2.78
CA LYS A 16 30.79 -9.82 -1.93
C LYS A 16 32.00 -10.14 -2.80
N HIS A 17 32.88 -9.17 -2.97
CA HIS A 17 34.12 -9.30 -3.68
C HIS A 17 35.26 -8.88 -2.78
N ASP A 18 36.23 -9.79 -2.53
CA ASP A 18 37.46 -9.53 -1.79
C ASP A 18 37.29 -8.57 -0.57
N TYR A 19 37.40 -7.27 -0.82
CA TYR A 19 37.36 -6.24 0.22
C TYR A 19 36.11 -5.39 0.18
N ASN A 20 35.21 -5.66 -0.76
CA ASN A 20 34.00 -4.86 -0.92
C ASN A 20 32.77 -5.72 -0.72
N ILE A 21 31.85 -5.22 0.09
CA ILE A 21 30.48 -5.70 0.12
C ILE A 21 29.71 -4.67 -0.67
N GLY A 22 29.33 -5.02 -1.88
CA GLY A 22 28.53 -4.18 -2.73
C GLY A 22 27.18 -4.80 -2.96
N GLY A 23 26.30 -4.05 -3.54
CA GLY A 23 25.01 -4.53 -3.92
C GLY A 23 24.24 -3.45 -4.65
N TYR A 24 23.08 -3.79 -5.15
CA TYR A 24 22.19 -2.80 -5.71
C TYR A 24 20.78 -3.04 -5.18
N LYS A 25 20.02 -1.96 -5.18
CA LYS A 25 18.62 -1.95 -4.84
C LYS A 25 17.87 -1.38 -6.04
N GLU A 26 16.93 -2.16 -6.55
CA GLU A 26 16.10 -1.74 -7.67
C GLU A 26 14.66 -1.65 -7.20
N SER A 27 14.08 -0.44 -7.30
CA SER A 27 12.70 -0.18 -6.93
C SER A 27 11.88 0.07 -8.19
N THR A 28 10.77 -0.63 -8.30
CA THR A 28 9.85 -0.51 -9.43
C THR A 28 8.47 -0.11 -8.90
N GLU A 29 7.89 0.96 -9.44
CA GLU A 29 6.52 1.33 -9.09
C GLU A 29 5.57 0.26 -9.61
N ILE A 30 4.81 -0.35 -8.71
CA ILE A 30 3.90 -1.45 -9.04
C ILE A 30 2.46 -1.16 -8.67
N GLY A 31 2.21 -0.06 -7.96
CA GLY A 31 0.86 0.35 -7.61
C GLY A 31 0.80 1.85 -7.40
N TYR A 32 -0.34 2.42 -7.78
CA TYR A 32 -0.62 3.83 -7.60
C TYR A 32 -2.09 4.00 -7.28
N TRP A 33 -2.37 4.83 -6.28
CA TRP A 33 -3.73 5.23 -5.91
C TRP A 33 -3.77 6.76 -5.79
N ARG A 34 -4.93 7.31 -6.05
CA ARG A 34 -5.17 8.72 -5.78
C ARG A 34 -6.35 8.86 -4.84
N LYS A 35 -6.13 9.51 -3.71
CA LYS A 35 -7.14 9.80 -2.71
C LYS A 35 -7.87 8.58 -2.16
N ALA A 36 -7.25 7.41 -2.21
CA ALA A 36 -7.79 6.19 -1.61
C ALA A 36 -7.49 6.21 -0.10
N ASN A 37 -8.15 7.12 0.62
CA ASN A 37 -7.79 7.42 2.01
C ASN A 37 -7.96 6.24 2.98
N ALA A 38 -8.90 5.35 2.75
CA ALA A 38 -9.06 4.16 3.57
C ALA A 38 -7.86 3.22 3.45
N VAL A 39 -7.36 3.04 2.23
CA VAL A 39 -6.16 2.23 1.96
C VAL A 39 -4.93 2.91 2.55
N HIS A 40 -4.81 4.22 2.39
CA HIS A 40 -3.72 4.99 2.98
C HIS A 40 -3.71 4.86 4.51
N ALA A 41 -4.86 5.02 5.15
CA ALA A 41 -4.99 4.87 6.60
C ALA A 41 -4.54 3.48 7.07
N TRP A 42 -4.84 2.44 6.28
CA TRP A 42 -4.39 1.09 6.58
C TRP A 42 -2.85 1.01 6.56
N PHE A 43 -2.20 1.57 5.53
CA PHE A 43 -0.73 1.58 5.47
C PHE A 43 -0.13 2.36 6.64
N VAL A 44 -0.69 3.51 6.98
CA VAL A 44 -0.22 4.33 8.10
C VAL A 44 -0.29 3.54 9.40
N GLU A 45 -1.41 2.89 9.66
CA GLU A 45 -1.62 2.14 10.90
C GLU A 45 -0.77 0.87 10.96
N CYS A 46 -0.71 0.11 9.87
CA CYS A 46 -0.10 -1.22 9.87
C CYS A 46 1.39 -1.21 9.50
N CYS A 47 1.85 -0.23 8.73
CA CYS A 47 3.22 -0.20 8.22
C CYS A 47 4.02 1.01 8.66
N GLN A 48 3.40 2.06 9.18
CA GLN A 48 4.05 3.32 9.55
C GLN A 48 3.93 3.65 11.05
N ASN A 49 3.51 2.70 11.86
CA ASN A 49 3.30 2.90 13.30
C ASN A 49 2.38 4.08 13.63
N GLY A 50 1.41 4.35 12.76
CA GLY A 50 0.47 5.45 12.93
C GLY A 50 1.02 6.84 12.59
N VAL A 51 2.22 6.92 12.02
CA VAL A 51 2.86 8.20 11.68
C VAL A 51 2.66 8.51 10.20
N ASP A 52 1.91 9.55 9.90
CA ASP A 52 1.60 9.97 8.53
C ASP A 52 2.44 11.19 8.15
N ASN A 53 3.62 10.95 7.58
CA ASN A 53 4.65 11.97 7.36
C ASN A 53 5.24 11.99 5.95
N CYS A 54 4.60 11.37 4.98
CA CYS A 54 5.07 11.30 3.59
C CYS A 54 6.45 10.64 3.42
N ALA A 55 6.94 9.91 4.42
CA ALA A 55 8.17 9.15 4.29
C ALA A 55 7.93 7.82 3.57
N THR A 56 9.01 7.15 3.20
CA THR A 56 8.93 5.82 2.58
C THR A 56 9.07 4.76 3.67
N TYR A 57 8.17 3.78 3.65
CA TYR A 57 8.12 2.75 4.68
C TYR A 57 8.19 1.35 4.08
N TYR A 58 8.86 0.46 4.79
CA TYR A 58 8.92 -0.96 4.46
C TYR A 58 7.54 -1.60 4.53
N VAL A 59 7.25 -2.45 3.56
CA VAL A 59 6.03 -3.27 3.51
C VAL A 59 6.45 -4.70 3.18
N GLY A 60 6.12 -5.65 4.03
CA GLY A 60 6.45 -7.06 3.81
C GLY A 60 5.39 -7.78 2.99
N HIS A 61 5.71 -9.00 2.58
CA HIS A 61 4.76 -9.87 1.86
C HIS A 61 3.51 -10.13 2.70
N GLU A 62 3.70 -10.37 4.00
CA GLU A 62 2.58 -10.62 4.91
C GLU A 62 1.66 -9.40 5.05
N ASP A 63 2.22 -8.20 4.97
CA ASP A 63 1.43 -6.97 5.00
C ASP A 63 0.51 -6.89 3.77
N LEU A 64 1.02 -7.18 2.58
CA LEU A 64 0.21 -7.17 1.37
C LEU A 64 -0.86 -8.26 1.37
N LYS A 65 -0.55 -9.43 1.93
CA LYS A 65 -1.55 -10.49 2.09
C LYS A 65 -2.67 -10.04 3.03
N ALA A 66 -2.31 -9.40 4.13
CA ALA A 66 -3.29 -8.89 5.09
C ALA A 66 -4.18 -7.81 4.48
N LEU A 67 -3.59 -6.89 3.70
CA LEU A 67 -4.36 -5.85 3.01
C LEU A 67 -5.31 -6.46 1.98
N ARG A 68 -4.82 -7.40 1.17
CA ARG A 68 -5.64 -8.12 0.21
C ARG A 68 -6.83 -8.79 0.89
N ASP A 69 -6.58 -9.52 1.96
CA ASP A 69 -7.63 -10.26 2.67
C ASP A 69 -8.66 -9.29 3.28
N ARG A 70 -8.21 -8.17 3.83
CA ARG A 70 -9.10 -7.15 4.38
C ARG A 70 -9.98 -6.55 3.28
N CYS A 71 -9.40 -6.25 2.13
CA CYS A 71 -10.16 -5.73 0.99
C CYS A 71 -11.17 -6.75 0.47
N GLU A 72 -10.81 -8.03 0.42
CA GLU A 72 -11.74 -9.09 0.02
C GLU A 72 -12.90 -9.20 1.00
N ASP A 73 -12.63 -9.09 2.30
CA ASP A 73 -13.68 -9.09 3.33
C ASP A 73 -14.67 -7.93 3.12
N VAL A 74 -14.18 -6.75 2.76
CA VAL A 74 -15.03 -5.59 2.45
C VAL A 74 -15.94 -5.88 1.28
N LEU A 75 -15.45 -6.54 0.23
CA LEU A 75 -16.28 -6.88 -0.93
C LEU A 75 -17.32 -7.96 -0.61
N LEU A 76 -17.00 -8.88 0.31
CA LEU A 76 -17.93 -9.92 0.74
C LEU A 76 -19.04 -9.35 1.62
N GLU A 77 -18.73 -8.36 2.45
CA GLU A 77 -19.66 -7.73 3.37
C GLU A 77 -19.57 -6.22 3.28
N PRO A 78 -20.05 -5.61 2.17
CA PRO A 78 -19.90 -4.18 1.93
C PRO A 78 -20.52 -3.30 3.04
N GLU A 79 -21.55 -3.77 3.70
CA GLU A 79 -22.19 -3.08 4.81
C GLU A 79 -21.28 -2.93 6.04
N ARG A 80 -20.19 -3.69 6.08
CA ARG A 80 -19.20 -3.62 7.15
C ARG A 80 -17.97 -2.80 6.77
N ALA A 81 -18.01 -2.09 5.66
CA ALA A 81 -16.85 -1.33 5.16
C ALA A 81 -16.29 -0.37 6.21
N GLU A 82 -17.15 0.34 6.92
CA GLU A 82 -16.75 1.29 7.97
C GLU A 82 -16.02 0.62 9.13
N GLU A 83 -16.37 -0.62 9.43
CA GLU A 83 -15.70 -1.42 10.46
C GLU A 83 -14.40 -2.02 9.97
N LEU A 84 -14.41 -2.58 8.75
CA LEU A 84 -13.29 -3.36 8.23
C LEU A 84 -12.17 -2.51 7.67
N LEU A 85 -12.51 -1.45 6.94
CA LEU A 85 -11.53 -0.56 6.32
C LEU A 85 -12.11 0.86 6.26
N PRO A 86 -12.09 1.58 7.38
CA PRO A 86 -12.73 2.90 7.47
C PRO A 86 -11.98 3.95 6.65
N THR A 87 -12.75 4.89 6.11
CA THR A 87 -12.22 6.08 5.45
C THR A 87 -11.56 7.00 6.48
N GLN A 88 -10.64 7.82 6.02
CA GLN A 88 -9.96 8.79 6.86
C GLN A 88 -10.14 10.19 6.31
N ASP A 89 -10.58 11.09 7.19
CA ASP A 89 -10.69 12.50 6.87
C ASP A 89 -9.29 13.14 6.81
N GLY A 90 -9.13 14.10 5.92
CA GLY A 90 -7.90 14.85 5.77
C GLY A 90 -8.06 15.87 4.66
N PHE A 91 -7.35 17.00 4.77
CA PHE A 91 -7.53 18.13 3.89
C PHE A 91 -7.35 17.79 2.40
N PHE A 92 -6.44 16.87 2.10
CA PHE A 92 -6.13 16.47 0.73
C PHE A 92 -6.58 15.04 0.40
N PHE A 93 -7.36 14.42 1.29
CA PHE A 93 -7.62 12.99 1.21
C PHE A 93 -8.86 12.60 0.40
N GLY A 94 -9.65 13.58 -0.01
CA GLY A 94 -10.86 13.31 -0.77
C GLY A 94 -12.07 12.99 0.10
N THR A 95 -13.08 12.35 -0.50
CA THR A 95 -14.33 12.03 0.20
C THR A 95 -14.16 10.92 1.23
N THR A 96 -14.97 10.99 2.29
CA THR A 96 -15.05 9.92 3.30
C THR A 96 -16.28 9.02 3.09
N GLU A 97 -16.96 9.19 1.97
CA GLU A 97 -18.16 8.40 1.64
C GLU A 97 -17.79 6.99 1.20
N TYR A 98 -18.64 6.00 1.53
CA TYR A 98 -18.52 4.62 1.09
C TYR A 98 -19.29 4.43 -0.21
N ASP A 99 -18.83 5.09 -1.26
CA ASP A 99 -19.47 5.16 -2.57
C ASP A 99 -18.79 4.24 -3.59
N ASP A 100 -19.15 4.35 -4.85
CA ASP A 100 -18.58 3.55 -5.92
C ASP A 100 -17.06 3.76 -6.04
N TRP A 101 -16.57 4.98 -5.79
CA TRP A 101 -15.14 5.27 -5.81
C TRP A 101 -14.39 4.50 -4.74
N TYR A 102 -14.97 4.42 -3.53
CA TYR A 102 -14.41 3.63 -2.44
C TYR A 102 -14.27 2.16 -2.86
N PHE A 103 -15.34 1.55 -3.37
CA PHE A 103 -15.31 0.15 -3.74
C PHE A 103 -14.44 -0.13 -4.96
N ASP A 104 -14.31 0.82 -5.89
CA ASP A 104 -13.36 0.70 -7.00
C ASP A 104 -11.92 0.69 -6.48
N ASP A 105 -11.59 1.54 -5.52
CA ASP A 105 -10.27 1.54 -4.86
C ASP A 105 -9.99 0.21 -4.18
N ILE A 106 -10.99 -0.36 -3.52
CA ILE A 106 -10.86 -1.68 -2.87
C ILE A 106 -10.54 -2.76 -3.90
N LYS A 107 -11.27 -2.79 -5.00
CA LYS A 107 -11.05 -3.76 -6.09
C LYS A 107 -9.65 -3.61 -6.70
N GLU A 108 -9.24 -2.39 -6.97
CA GLU A 108 -7.93 -2.09 -7.52
C GLU A 108 -6.82 -2.53 -6.55
N THR A 109 -7.01 -2.28 -5.26
CA THR A 109 -6.05 -2.68 -4.24
C THR A 109 -5.84 -4.19 -4.22
N ILE A 110 -6.92 -4.97 -4.34
CA ILE A 110 -6.84 -6.42 -4.42
C ILE A 110 -5.97 -6.84 -5.62
N GLU A 111 -6.22 -6.23 -6.78
CA GLU A 111 -5.46 -6.57 -7.99
C GLU A 111 -3.99 -6.20 -7.87
N ILE A 112 -3.68 -5.04 -7.30
CA ILE A 112 -2.30 -4.62 -7.05
C ILE A 112 -1.60 -5.62 -6.13
N CYS A 113 -2.23 -5.98 -5.02
CA CYS A 113 -1.66 -6.94 -4.06
C CYS A 113 -1.44 -8.30 -4.68
N LYS A 114 -2.40 -8.81 -5.43
CA LYS A 114 -2.30 -10.11 -6.10
C LYS A 114 -1.15 -10.13 -7.10
N TRP A 115 -1.06 -9.09 -7.92
CA TRP A 115 0.02 -9.01 -8.90
C TRP A 115 1.38 -8.92 -8.21
N ALA A 116 1.50 -8.06 -7.21
CA ALA A 116 2.74 -7.86 -6.46
C ALA A 116 3.22 -9.16 -5.81
N LEU A 117 2.30 -9.90 -5.19
CA LEU A 117 2.62 -11.16 -4.51
C LEU A 117 2.99 -12.28 -5.47
N ALA A 118 2.56 -12.19 -6.73
CA ALA A 118 2.89 -13.17 -7.77
C ALA A 118 4.28 -12.94 -8.39
N GLN A 119 4.88 -11.78 -8.13
CA GLN A 119 6.20 -11.44 -8.64
C GLN A 119 7.29 -11.83 -7.64
N ASP A 120 8.52 -11.82 -8.09
CA ASP A 120 9.68 -12.22 -7.30
C ASP A 120 10.39 -11.01 -6.69
N PHE A 121 9.65 -10.18 -5.95
CA PHE A 121 10.24 -9.07 -5.20
C PHE A 121 10.70 -9.54 -3.83
N ASP A 122 11.78 -8.94 -3.33
CA ASP A 122 12.31 -9.28 -2.01
C ASP A 122 11.46 -8.66 -0.91
N TYR A 123 11.00 -7.43 -1.13
CA TYR A 123 10.08 -6.72 -0.24
C TYR A 123 9.44 -5.56 -1.00
N PHE A 124 8.66 -4.76 -0.29
CA PHE A 124 7.94 -3.63 -0.88
C PHE A 124 8.16 -2.38 -0.06
N GLU A 125 7.91 -1.23 -0.68
CA GLU A 125 7.94 0.06 0.00
C GLU A 125 6.70 0.86 -0.38
N TYR A 126 6.14 1.56 0.60
CA TYR A 126 5.00 2.42 0.43
C TYR A 126 5.40 3.87 0.67
N HIS A 127 4.94 4.76 -0.19
CA HIS A 127 5.19 6.19 -0.09
C HIS A 127 3.93 6.95 -0.45
N SER A 128 3.64 7.98 0.32
CA SER A 128 2.53 8.89 0.04
C SER A 128 3.02 10.32 -0.08
N SER A 129 2.28 11.12 -0.82
CA SER A 129 2.53 12.55 -0.98
C SER A 129 1.19 13.29 -0.94
N TRP A 130 1.11 14.25 -0.03
CA TRP A 130 -0.14 15.01 0.13
C TRP A 130 0.11 16.42 0.60
#